data_7556ab7ab314cad1add06214ae2127ac
#
_entry.id   7556ab7ab314cad1add06214ae2127ac
#
_cell.length_a   1.000
_cell.length_b   1.000
_cell.length_c   1.000
_cell.angle_alpha   90.00
_cell.angle_beta   90.00
_cell.angle_gamma   90.00
#
_symmetry.space_group_name_H-M   'P 1'
#
loop_
_entity.id
_entity.type
_entity.pdbx_description
1 polymer ?
#
loop_
_entity_poly.entity_id
_entity_poly.type
_entity_poly.pdbx_seq_one_letter_code
_entity_poly.pdbx_strand_id
1 'polypeptide(L)'
;MTAKRVVIVGAGGQARECAWYLDEISRVPGARVRFTCAGFIVTDLARLGPNDSRERVLGDYGWLATNRGQVDALVLGIGTPGARIKVAQELQAAFPELDWPTVTHPSVNLDWSTARVGRGVLLCPNVLGTVNVKVDDFAMVNFGCTLGHEASIGRGAVVNPGAKLSGGVTLGAGALVGAGATILQYRVVGAGATVGAGAVVTKDVAAGSTVVGVPARPIGTNDEPSRGP
;
A
#
# COMPACT_ATOMS: atom_id res chain seq x y z
N MET A 1 6.95 15.25 22.15
CA MET A 1 6.13 14.11 21.70
C MET A 1 7.02 12.89 21.61
N THR A 2 6.64 11.78 22.21
CA THR A 2 7.35 10.49 22.09
C THR A 2 7.14 9.93 20.68
N ALA A 3 8.22 9.44 20.05
CA ALA A 3 8.12 8.77 18.75
C ALA A 3 7.45 7.42 18.92
N LYS A 4 6.53 7.06 17.99
CA LYS A 4 5.93 5.71 17.93
C LYS A 4 6.97 4.69 17.47
N ARG A 5 7.13 3.60 18.22
CA ARG A 5 8.02 2.49 17.87
C ARG A 5 7.28 1.57 16.87
N VAL A 6 7.74 1.57 15.64
CA VAL A 6 7.10 0.89 14.53
C VAL A 6 7.90 -0.33 14.12
N VAL A 7 7.21 -1.44 13.92
CA VAL A 7 7.75 -2.63 13.25
C VAL A 7 7.12 -2.72 11.86
N ILE A 8 7.95 -2.93 10.84
CA ILE A 8 7.51 -3.09 9.47
C ILE A 8 7.35 -4.57 9.15
N VAL A 9 6.20 -4.93 8.58
CA VAL A 9 5.88 -6.31 8.20
C VAL A 9 6.34 -6.55 6.77
N GLY A 10 7.36 -7.39 6.61
CA GLY A 10 8.11 -7.62 5.38
C GLY A 10 9.57 -7.16 5.52
N ALA A 11 10.48 -7.69 4.70
CA ALA A 11 11.91 -7.35 4.72
C ALA A 11 12.46 -6.97 3.33
N GLY A 12 11.65 -7.07 2.28
CA GLY A 12 12.01 -6.80 0.89
C GLY A 12 12.09 -5.30 0.55
N GLY A 13 12.14 -4.99 -0.75
CA GLY A 13 12.26 -3.62 -1.26
C GLY A 13 11.23 -2.67 -0.68
N GLN A 14 9.95 -3.05 -0.70
CA GLN A 14 8.86 -2.22 -0.16
C GLN A 14 9.01 -1.94 1.35
N ALA A 15 9.52 -2.90 2.12
CA ALA A 15 9.76 -2.68 3.55
C ALA A 15 10.89 -1.66 3.79
N ARG A 16 11.96 -1.71 2.99
CA ARG A 16 13.05 -0.72 3.04
C ARG A 16 12.57 0.68 2.66
N GLU A 17 11.71 0.79 1.64
CA GLU A 17 11.08 2.07 1.27
C GLU A 17 10.21 2.61 2.42
N CYS A 18 9.38 1.76 3.05
CA CYS A 18 8.61 2.17 4.21
C CYS A 18 9.51 2.71 5.34
N ALA A 19 10.63 2.03 5.63
CA ALA A 19 11.57 2.49 6.64
C ALA A 19 12.17 3.88 6.31
N TRP A 20 12.50 4.10 5.04
CA TRP A 20 12.94 5.40 4.56
C TRP A 20 11.86 6.48 4.71
N TYR A 21 10.60 6.19 4.32
CA TYR A 21 9.49 7.16 4.49
C TYR A 21 9.27 7.54 5.95
N LEU A 22 9.31 6.57 6.88
CA LEU A 22 9.15 6.83 8.31
C LEU A 22 10.26 7.75 8.85
N ASP A 23 11.48 7.59 8.36
CA ASP A 23 12.62 8.44 8.70
C ASP A 23 12.42 9.86 8.15
N GLU A 24 12.05 10.03 6.87
CA GLU A 24 11.78 11.35 6.29
C GLU A 24 10.65 12.09 7.01
N ILE A 25 9.53 11.40 7.30
CA ILE A 25 8.42 11.99 8.07
C ILE A 25 8.92 12.50 9.44
N SER A 26 9.75 11.71 10.10
CA SER A 26 10.24 12.03 11.45
C SER A 26 11.23 13.19 11.48
N ARG A 27 11.91 13.48 10.36
CA ARG A 27 12.83 14.61 10.20
C ARG A 27 12.14 15.93 9.90
N VAL A 28 10.85 15.93 9.54
CA VAL A 28 10.13 17.18 9.25
C VAL A 28 10.07 18.05 10.51
N PRO A 29 10.54 19.31 10.47
CA PRO A 29 10.42 20.22 11.61
C PRO A 29 8.97 20.42 12.01
N GLY A 30 8.66 20.22 13.30
CA GLY A 30 7.28 20.36 13.79
C GLY A 30 6.34 19.21 13.43
N ALA A 31 6.84 18.07 12.96
CA ALA A 31 6.02 16.90 12.64
C ALA A 31 5.08 16.54 13.80
N ARG A 32 3.79 16.37 13.48
CA ARG A 32 2.76 16.00 14.47
C ARG A 32 2.93 14.55 14.98
N VAL A 33 3.53 13.70 14.17
CA VAL A 33 3.83 12.30 14.50
C VAL A 33 5.28 12.04 14.13
N ARG A 34 6.00 11.35 15.00
CA ARG A 34 7.34 10.83 14.73
C ARG A 34 7.34 9.32 14.86
N PHE A 35 8.18 8.68 14.09
CA PHE A 35 8.33 7.24 14.08
C PHE A 35 9.77 6.84 14.37
N THR A 36 9.94 5.74 15.11
CA THR A 36 11.21 5.05 15.22
C THR A 36 11.00 3.65 14.64
N CYS A 37 11.64 3.34 13.53
CA CYS A 37 11.59 2.00 12.95
C CYS A 37 12.47 1.07 13.77
N ALA A 38 11.85 0.16 14.53
CA ALA A 38 12.56 -0.84 15.35
C ALA A 38 13.23 -1.92 14.47
N GLY A 39 12.62 -2.24 13.33
CA GLY A 39 13.10 -3.26 12.41
C GLY A 39 11.97 -3.91 11.63
N PHE A 40 12.25 -5.08 11.08
CA PHE A 40 11.34 -5.84 10.24
C PHE A 40 10.91 -7.14 10.90
N ILE A 41 9.68 -7.58 10.64
CA ILE A 41 9.24 -8.94 10.91
C ILE A 41 8.77 -9.60 9.62
N VAL A 42 8.92 -10.91 9.55
CA VAL A 42 8.51 -11.73 8.39
C VAL A 42 7.61 -12.87 8.85
N THR A 43 6.86 -13.46 7.94
CA THR A 43 6.03 -14.63 8.24
C THR A 43 6.87 -15.90 8.40
N ASP A 44 8.02 -15.95 7.72
CA ASP A 44 8.89 -17.12 7.66
C ASP A 44 10.33 -16.67 7.38
N LEU A 45 11.22 -16.89 8.34
CA LEU A 45 12.64 -16.54 8.23
C LEU A 45 13.37 -17.31 7.12
N ALA A 46 12.90 -18.51 6.79
CA ALA A 46 13.50 -19.32 5.73
C ALA A 46 13.26 -18.75 4.33
N ARG A 47 12.28 -17.87 4.18
CA ARG A 47 11.93 -17.24 2.89
C ARG A 47 12.65 -15.91 2.63
N LEU A 48 13.59 -15.52 3.47
CA LEU A 48 14.38 -14.31 3.23
C LEU A 48 15.23 -14.48 1.98
N GLY A 49 15.00 -13.61 1.01
CA GLY A 49 15.75 -13.54 -0.25
C GLY A 49 17.15 -12.93 -0.09
N PRO A 50 17.96 -12.97 -1.15
CA PRO A 50 19.34 -12.44 -1.12
C PRO A 50 19.41 -10.93 -0.94
N ASN A 51 18.34 -10.21 -1.30
CA ASN A 51 18.27 -8.75 -1.22
C ASN A 51 17.49 -8.26 0.01
N ASP A 52 17.07 -9.15 0.91
CA ASP A 52 16.37 -8.75 2.12
C ASP A 52 17.35 -8.29 3.20
N SER A 53 16.95 -7.28 3.96
CA SER A 53 17.76 -6.68 5.02
C SER A 53 17.80 -7.57 6.26
N ARG A 54 18.51 -8.70 6.18
CA ARG A 54 18.59 -9.72 7.24
C ARG A 54 19.01 -9.13 8.58
N GLU A 55 19.94 -8.19 8.57
CA GLU A 55 20.47 -7.50 9.74
C GLU A 55 19.43 -6.64 10.48
N ARG A 56 18.33 -6.31 9.82
CA ARG A 56 17.22 -5.54 10.39
C ARG A 56 16.01 -6.39 10.73
N VAL A 57 16.04 -7.70 10.44
CA VAL A 57 14.94 -8.61 10.75
C VAL A 57 15.02 -8.99 12.22
N LEU A 58 13.98 -8.64 12.97
CA LEU A 58 13.83 -8.93 14.41
C LEU A 58 13.38 -10.38 14.65
N GLY A 59 12.64 -10.94 13.70
CA GLY A 59 12.09 -12.27 13.78
C GLY A 59 10.80 -12.45 12.98
N ASP A 60 9.99 -13.38 13.41
CA ASP A 60 8.66 -13.67 12.88
C ASP A 60 7.55 -13.15 13.82
N TYR A 61 6.33 -13.62 13.64
CA TYR A 61 5.21 -13.26 14.52
C TYR A 61 5.39 -13.75 15.96
N GLY A 62 6.19 -14.80 16.18
CA GLY A 62 6.55 -15.25 17.52
C GLY A 62 7.40 -14.23 18.27
N TRP A 63 8.33 -13.58 17.56
CA TRP A 63 9.07 -12.45 18.12
C TRP A 63 8.13 -11.33 18.55
N LEU A 64 7.16 -10.97 17.69
CA LEU A 64 6.18 -9.92 18.00
C LEU A 64 5.36 -10.27 19.25
N ALA A 65 4.93 -11.54 19.37
CA ALA A 65 4.17 -12.02 20.52
C ALA A 65 4.93 -11.85 21.86
N THR A 66 6.24 -12.09 21.84
CA THR A 66 7.09 -11.97 23.05
C THR A 66 7.56 -10.55 23.34
N ASN A 67 7.51 -9.64 22.36
CA ASN A 67 8.03 -8.27 22.48
C ASN A 67 6.96 -7.18 22.33
N ARG A 68 5.67 -7.51 22.59
CA ARG A 68 4.52 -6.58 22.46
C ARG A 68 4.76 -5.22 23.11
N GLY A 69 5.30 -5.19 24.33
CA GLY A 69 5.58 -3.95 25.06
C GLY A 69 6.65 -3.04 24.44
N GLN A 70 7.35 -3.51 23.41
CA GLN A 70 8.38 -2.74 22.70
C GLN A 70 7.87 -2.18 21.38
N VAL A 71 6.64 -2.47 20.96
CA VAL A 71 6.05 -2.09 19.68
C VAL A 71 4.76 -1.32 19.92
N ASP A 72 4.64 -0.15 19.34
CA ASP A 72 3.44 0.68 19.42
C ASP A 72 2.55 0.51 18.17
N ALA A 73 3.14 0.18 17.02
CA ALA A 73 2.43 0.12 15.75
C ALA A 73 3.10 -0.79 14.71
N LEU A 74 2.28 -1.24 13.76
CA LEU A 74 2.73 -2.02 12.60
C LEU A 74 2.51 -1.24 11.29
N VAL A 75 3.43 -1.41 10.33
CA VAL A 75 3.32 -0.87 8.96
C VAL A 75 3.53 -2.01 7.97
N LEU A 76 2.65 -2.12 6.95
CA LEU A 76 2.79 -3.14 5.91
C LEU A 76 3.83 -2.73 4.87
N GLY A 77 4.99 -3.37 4.89
CA GLY A 77 6.03 -3.31 3.87
C GLY A 77 5.83 -4.36 2.76
N ILE A 78 4.58 -4.55 2.32
CA ILE A 78 4.16 -5.58 1.36
C ILE A 78 3.51 -4.89 0.16
N GLY A 79 3.98 -5.16 -1.06
CA GLY A 79 3.48 -4.54 -2.30
C GLY A 79 2.32 -5.28 -2.98
N THR A 80 2.03 -6.53 -2.61
CA THR A 80 1.01 -7.38 -3.27
C THR A 80 -0.34 -7.24 -2.58
N PRO A 81 -1.44 -6.87 -3.28
CA PRO A 81 -2.75 -6.59 -2.67
C PRO A 81 -3.29 -7.74 -1.81
N GLY A 82 -3.32 -8.95 -2.34
CA GLY A 82 -3.84 -10.12 -1.62
C GLY A 82 -3.05 -10.42 -0.34
N ALA A 83 -1.72 -10.34 -0.40
CA ALA A 83 -0.86 -10.53 0.77
C ALA A 83 -1.06 -9.39 1.79
N ARG A 84 -1.23 -8.13 1.36
CA ARG A 84 -1.52 -7.00 2.25
C ARG A 84 -2.78 -7.24 3.06
N ILE A 85 -3.88 -7.62 2.39
CA ILE A 85 -5.18 -7.86 3.04
C ILE A 85 -5.06 -9.02 4.03
N LYS A 86 -4.50 -10.16 3.58
CA LYS A 86 -4.36 -11.36 4.40
C LYS A 86 -3.54 -11.09 5.67
N VAL A 87 -2.34 -10.54 5.50
CA VAL A 87 -1.42 -10.27 6.61
C VAL A 87 -2.00 -9.22 7.58
N ALA A 88 -2.66 -8.18 7.04
CA ALA A 88 -3.36 -7.21 7.88
C ALA A 88 -4.44 -7.87 8.75
N GLN A 89 -5.26 -8.76 8.18
CA GLN A 89 -6.31 -9.47 8.91
C GLN A 89 -5.73 -10.39 9.98
N GLU A 90 -4.71 -11.18 9.66
CA GLU A 90 -4.04 -12.09 10.60
C GLU A 90 -3.45 -11.33 11.79
N LEU A 91 -2.71 -10.25 11.52
CA LEU A 91 -2.06 -9.49 12.59
C LEU A 91 -3.04 -8.64 13.41
N GLN A 92 -4.11 -8.12 12.80
CA GLN A 92 -5.17 -7.44 13.56
C GLN A 92 -5.91 -8.39 14.53
N ALA A 93 -6.11 -9.64 14.12
CA ALA A 93 -6.72 -10.64 14.97
C ALA A 93 -5.79 -11.10 16.10
N ALA A 94 -4.49 -11.25 15.79
CA ALA A 94 -3.49 -11.73 16.78
C ALA A 94 -3.02 -10.63 17.75
N PHE A 95 -3.00 -9.37 17.31
CA PHE A 95 -2.48 -8.21 18.06
C PHE A 95 -3.41 -7.00 17.93
N PRO A 96 -4.64 -7.09 18.49
CA PRO A 96 -5.64 -6.03 18.34
C PRO A 96 -5.25 -4.72 19.05
N GLU A 97 -4.30 -4.77 19.98
CA GLU A 97 -3.77 -3.62 20.71
C GLU A 97 -2.79 -2.76 19.89
N LEU A 98 -2.19 -3.31 18.82
CA LEU A 98 -1.21 -2.59 18.02
C LEU A 98 -1.90 -1.64 17.02
N ASP A 99 -1.38 -0.42 16.95
CA ASP A 99 -1.88 0.59 16.01
C ASP A 99 -1.45 0.30 14.56
N TRP A 100 -2.25 0.81 13.63
CA TRP A 100 -1.98 0.76 12.19
C TRP A 100 -1.98 2.18 11.63
N PRO A 101 -0.90 2.94 11.83
CA PRO A 101 -0.85 4.32 11.38
C PRO A 101 -0.91 4.40 9.86
N THR A 102 -1.59 5.42 9.37
CA THR A 102 -1.46 5.84 8.00
C THR A 102 -0.12 6.54 7.84
N VAL A 103 0.70 6.02 6.94
CA VAL A 103 2.01 6.58 6.60
C VAL A 103 1.83 7.49 5.39
N THR A 104 1.92 8.80 5.60
CA THR A 104 1.79 9.81 4.56
C THR A 104 3.12 10.55 4.42
N HIS A 105 3.76 10.40 3.26
CA HIS A 105 5.01 11.10 2.98
C HIS A 105 4.79 12.62 2.94
N PRO A 106 5.73 13.46 3.41
CA PRO A 106 5.55 14.91 3.49
C PRO A 106 5.27 15.60 2.16
N SER A 107 5.69 15.01 1.03
CA SER A 107 5.43 15.53 -0.32
C SER A 107 4.06 15.17 -0.90
N VAL A 108 3.22 14.45 -0.16
CA VAL A 108 1.85 14.13 -0.59
C VAL A 108 1.00 15.41 -0.58
N ASN A 109 0.34 15.68 -1.69
CA ASN A 109 -0.56 16.82 -1.82
C ASN A 109 -1.97 16.33 -2.15
N LEU A 110 -2.88 16.44 -1.19
CA LEU A 110 -4.32 16.17 -1.30
C LEU A 110 -5.10 17.34 -0.71
N ASP A 111 -6.32 17.56 -1.17
CA ASP A 111 -7.24 18.42 -0.41
C ASP A 111 -7.67 17.71 0.89
N TRP A 112 -6.93 17.93 1.95
CA TRP A 112 -7.16 17.32 3.26
C TRP A 112 -8.48 17.72 3.92
N SER A 113 -9.15 18.76 3.42
CA SER A 113 -10.47 19.18 3.92
C SER A 113 -11.57 18.21 3.48
N THR A 114 -11.43 17.58 2.32
CA THR A 114 -12.39 16.65 1.73
C THR A 114 -11.90 15.21 1.63
N ALA A 115 -10.59 14.98 1.61
CA ALA A 115 -10.01 13.65 1.53
C ALA A 115 -10.39 12.77 2.74
N ARG A 116 -10.60 11.48 2.48
CA ARG A 116 -10.84 10.47 3.52
C ARG A 116 -9.83 9.35 3.34
N VAL A 117 -9.00 9.13 4.35
CA VAL A 117 -7.92 8.14 4.31
C VAL A 117 -8.06 7.21 5.52
N GLY A 118 -8.15 5.92 5.24
CA GLY A 118 -8.29 4.86 6.25
C GLY A 118 -7.00 4.57 7.00
N ARG A 119 -7.03 3.59 7.90
CA ARG A 119 -5.88 3.16 8.69
C ARG A 119 -4.95 2.26 7.89
N GLY A 120 -3.66 2.23 8.27
CA GLY A 120 -2.65 1.39 7.63
C GLY A 120 -2.41 1.71 6.15
N VAL A 121 -2.91 2.84 5.66
CA VAL A 121 -2.68 3.31 4.30
C VAL A 121 -1.25 3.78 4.16
N LEU A 122 -0.67 3.52 2.98
CA LEU A 122 0.63 4.06 2.60
C LEU A 122 0.45 5.02 1.42
N LEU A 123 0.67 6.32 1.65
CA LEU A 123 0.76 7.35 0.63
C LEU A 123 2.23 7.73 0.43
N CYS A 124 2.80 7.26 -0.70
CA CYS A 124 4.22 7.38 -1.01
C CYS A 124 4.57 8.79 -1.54
N PRO A 125 5.86 9.10 -1.74
CA PRO A 125 6.32 10.39 -2.22
C PRO A 125 5.62 10.88 -3.49
N ASN A 126 5.33 12.18 -3.54
CA ASN A 126 4.78 12.86 -4.73
C ASN A 126 3.43 12.29 -5.22
N VAL A 127 2.65 11.70 -4.35
CA VAL A 127 1.23 11.43 -4.64
C VAL A 127 0.51 12.78 -4.68
N LEU A 128 -0.17 13.04 -5.79
CA LEU A 128 -0.98 14.24 -6.02
C LEU A 128 -2.43 13.85 -6.19
N GLY A 129 -3.32 14.41 -5.40
CA GLY A 129 -4.76 14.23 -5.57
C GLY A 129 -5.51 15.55 -5.41
N THR A 130 -6.77 15.54 -5.83
CA THR A 130 -7.63 16.70 -5.76
C THR A 130 -8.72 16.52 -4.69
N VAL A 131 -9.93 17.01 -4.91
CA VAL A 131 -11.03 17.01 -3.94
C VAL A 131 -11.73 15.65 -3.83
N ASN A 132 -12.30 15.36 -2.67
CA ASN A 132 -13.15 14.18 -2.39
C ASN A 132 -12.48 12.82 -2.64
N VAL A 133 -11.15 12.75 -2.61
CA VAL A 133 -10.40 11.49 -2.75
C VAL A 133 -10.67 10.61 -1.53
N LYS A 134 -10.94 9.32 -1.78
CA LYS A 134 -11.14 8.31 -0.75
C LYS A 134 -10.14 7.18 -0.90
N VAL A 135 -9.45 6.84 0.18
CA VAL A 135 -8.48 5.73 0.23
C VAL A 135 -8.82 4.86 1.43
N ASP A 136 -9.29 3.66 1.18
CA ASP A 136 -9.71 2.74 2.23
C ASP A 136 -8.52 2.06 2.92
N ASP A 137 -8.81 1.39 4.05
CA ASP A 137 -7.83 0.73 4.93
C ASP A 137 -6.82 -0.12 4.15
N PHE A 138 -5.56 -0.05 4.57
CA PHE A 138 -4.45 -0.86 4.05
C PHE A 138 -4.17 -0.71 2.56
N ALA A 139 -4.78 0.24 1.86
CA ALA A 139 -4.41 0.54 0.47
C ALA A 139 -3.00 1.14 0.40
N MET A 140 -2.38 1.03 -0.76
CA MET A 140 -1.10 1.66 -1.06
C MET A 140 -1.20 2.46 -2.35
N VAL A 141 -0.84 3.74 -2.27
CA VAL A 141 -0.67 4.60 -3.43
C VAL A 141 0.81 4.93 -3.54
N ASN A 142 1.44 4.38 -4.56
CA ASN A 142 2.88 4.46 -4.73
C ASN A 142 3.30 5.82 -5.32
N PHE A 143 4.61 6.06 -5.37
CA PHE A 143 5.16 7.37 -5.70
C PHE A 143 4.75 7.88 -7.09
N GLY A 144 4.54 9.21 -7.18
CA GLY A 144 4.21 9.89 -8.43
C GLY A 144 2.82 9.56 -9.01
N CYS A 145 1.94 8.93 -8.25
CA CYS A 145 0.57 8.68 -8.69
C CYS A 145 -0.26 9.96 -8.66
N THR A 146 -1.22 10.08 -9.60
CA THR A 146 -2.20 11.16 -9.61
C THR A 146 -3.61 10.62 -9.42
N LEU A 147 -4.39 11.29 -8.55
CA LEU A 147 -5.75 10.93 -8.16
C LEU A 147 -6.70 12.08 -8.50
N GLY A 148 -7.54 11.90 -9.50
CA GLY A 148 -8.57 12.87 -9.87
C GLY A 148 -9.63 13.03 -8.77
N HIS A 149 -10.47 14.05 -8.91
CA HIS A 149 -11.59 14.29 -8.00
C HIS A 149 -12.46 13.04 -7.84
N GLU A 150 -12.98 12.80 -6.63
CA GLU A 150 -13.84 11.64 -6.28
C GLU A 150 -13.21 10.26 -6.56
N ALA A 151 -11.90 10.18 -6.80
CA ALA A 151 -11.24 8.88 -6.92
C ALA A 151 -11.39 8.08 -5.62
N SER A 152 -11.83 6.82 -5.75
CA SER A 152 -12.04 5.92 -4.61
C SER A 152 -11.16 4.68 -4.75
N ILE A 153 -10.31 4.43 -3.76
CA ILE A 153 -9.34 3.33 -3.74
C ILE A 153 -9.74 2.37 -2.62
N GLY A 154 -10.18 1.16 -3.00
CA GLY A 154 -10.70 0.17 -2.08
C GLY A 154 -9.63 -0.45 -1.18
N ARG A 155 -10.09 -1.14 -0.13
CA ARG A 155 -9.27 -1.78 0.90
C ARG A 155 -8.15 -2.64 0.29
N GLY A 156 -6.92 -2.40 0.71
CA GLY A 156 -5.75 -3.16 0.29
C GLY A 156 -5.40 -3.08 -1.18
N ALA A 157 -6.09 -2.22 -1.96
CA ALA A 157 -5.72 -1.99 -3.34
C ALA A 157 -4.34 -1.34 -3.45
N VAL A 158 -3.64 -1.63 -4.54
CA VAL A 158 -2.30 -1.13 -4.80
C VAL A 158 -2.27 -0.37 -6.11
N VAL A 159 -1.89 0.89 -6.04
CA VAL A 159 -1.66 1.76 -7.20
C VAL A 159 -0.16 1.94 -7.35
N ASN A 160 0.42 1.33 -8.39
CA ASN A 160 1.87 1.29 -8.60
C ASN A 160 2.42 2.61 -9.18
N PRO A 161 3.76 2.81 -9.17
CA PRO A 161 4.39 4.09 -9.46
C PRO A 161 3.90 4.75 -10.74
N GLY A 162 3.62 6.06 -10.67
CA GLY A 162 3.27 6.88 -11.83
C GLY A 162 1.91 6.59 -12.46
N ALA A 163 1.08 5.72 -11.86
CA ALA A 163 -0.27 5.46 -12.37
C ALA A 163 -1.17 6.70 -12.20
N LYS A 164 -2.11 6.86 -13.13
CA LYS A 164 -3.02 8.00 -13.22
C LYS A 164 -4.46 7.54 -13.12
N LEU A 165 -5.14 7.95 -12.06
CA LEU A 165 -6.58 7.74 -11.90
C LEU A 165 -7.30 9.06 -12.20
N SER A 166 -8.08 9.08 -13.28
CA SER A 166 -8.89 10.26 -13.63
C SER A 166 -10.04 10.43 -12.64
N GLY A 167 -10.81 11.52 -12.77
CA GLY A 167 -11.92 11.82 -11.88
C GLY A 167 -12.99 10.70 -11.81
N GLY A 168 -13.53 10.45 -10.62
CA GLY A 168 -14.58 9.47 -10.38
C GLY A 168 -14.17 8.00 -10.56
N VAL A 169 -12.88 7.69 -10.68
CA VAL A 169 -12.41 6.31 -10.79
C VAL A 169 -12.63 5.57 -9.49
N THR A 170 -13.15 4.34 -9.58
CA THR A 170 -13.31 3.45 -8.43
C THR A 170 -12.47 2.19 -8.59
N LEU A 171 -11.59 1.93 -7.61
CA LEU A 171 -10.85 0.67 -7.50
C LEU A 171 -11.48 -0.18 -6.40
N GLY A 172 -11.85 -1.41 -6.74
CA GLY A 172 -12.34 -2.40 -5.79
C GLY A 172 -11.27 -2.87 -4.80
N ALA A 173 -11.70 -3.53 -3.73
CA ALA A 173 -10.78 -4.10 -2.74
C ALA A 173 -9.77 -5.04 -3.40
N GLY A 174 -8.49 -4.92 -3.03
CA GLY A 174 -7.43 -5.77 -3.57
C GLY A 174 -7.12 -5.58 -5.05
N ALA A 175 -7.65 -4.56 -5.72
CA ALA A 175 -7.29 -4.27 -7.11
C ALA A 175 -5.82 -3.83 -7.21
N LEU A 176 -5.18 -4.19 -8.33
CA LEU A 176 -3.81 -3.78 -8.65
C LEU A 176 -3.83 -2.91 -9.91
N VAL A 177 -3.27 -1.72 -9.81
CA VAL A 177 -3.00 -0.85 -10.98
C VAL A 177 -1.49 -0.81 -11.22
N GLY A 178 -1.05 -1.32 -12.37
CA GLY A 178 0.35 -1.40 -12.78
C GLY A 178 1.00 -0.03 -12.96
N ALA A 179 2.34 -0.02 -12.91
CA ALA A 179 3.11 1.22 -13.05
C ALA A 179 2.79 1.95 -14.36
N GLY A 180 2.61 3.27 -14.29
CA GLY A 180 2.31 4.13 -15.44
C GLY A 180 0.94 3.90 -16.10
N ALA A 181 0.10 3.00 -15.59
CA ALA A 181 -1.24 2.79 -16.15
C ALA A 181 -2.13 4.04 -15.99
N THR A 182 -3.05 4.23 -16.94
CA THR A 182 -4.01 5.33 -16.92
C THR A 182 -5.43 4.78 -16.92
N ILE A 183 -6.23 5.18 -15.95
CA ILE A 183 -7.66 4.82 -15.85
C ILE A 183 -8.47 6.07 -16.22
N LEU A 184 -9.27 5.98 -17.29
CA LEU A 184 -10.12 7.11 -17.70
C LEU A 184 -11.23 7.37 -16.68
N GLN A 185 -11.80 8.59 -16.75
CA GLN A 185 -12.80 9.05 -15.79
C GLN A 185 -14.01 8.13 -15.68
N TYR A 186 -14.54 8.03 -14.46
CA TYR A 186 -15.74 7.26 -14.11
C TYR A 186 -15.65 5.76 -14.44
N ARG A 187 -14.44 5.21 -14.54
CA ARG A 187 -14.24 3.76 -14.73
C ARG A 187 -14.15 3.03 -13.40
N VAL A 188 -14.69 1.82 -13.41
CA VAL A 188 -14.61 0.89 -12.27
C VAL A 188 -13.61 -0.21 -12.58
N VAL A 189 -12.64 -0.41 -11.70
CA VAL A 189 -11.77 -1.59 -11.68
C VAL A 189 -12.25 -2.48 -10.55
N GLY A 190 -12.80 -3.66 -10.87
CA GLY A 190 -13.42 -4.56 -9.91
C GLY A 190 -12.46 -5.09 -8.85
N ALA A 191 -13.02 -5.64 -7.76
CA ALA A 191 -12.22 -6.21 -6.67
C ALA A 191 -11.28 -7.32 -7.17
N GLY A 192 -10.02 -7.32 -6.72
CA GLY A 192 -9.00 -8.28 -7.12
C GLY A 192 -8.58 -8.21 -8.59
N ALA A 193 -9.10 -7.26 -9.38
CA ALA A 193 -8.69 -7.09 -10.76
C ALA A 193 -7.27 -6.52 -10.88
N THR A 194 -6.59 -6.86 -11.96
CA THR A 194 -5.25 -6.37 -12.28
C THR A 194 -5.24 -5.57 -13.56
N VAL A 195 -4.76 -4.34 -13.50
CA VAL A 195 -4.44 -3.51 -14.66
C VAL A 195 -2.94 -3.55 -14.87
N GLY A 196 -2.48 -4.05 -16.02
CA GLY A 196 -1.07 -4.17 -16.35
C GLY A 196 -0.37 -2.81 -16.48
N ALA A 197 0.95 -2.82 -16.34
CA ALA A 197 1.77 -1.62 -16.47
C ALA A 197 1.57 -0.93 -17.83
N GLY A 198 1.50 0.41 -17.84
CA GLY A 198 1.29 1.21 -19.04
C GLY A 198 -0.06 1.05 -19.72
N ALA A 199 -0.98 0.26 -19.20
CA ALA A 199 -2.29 0.06 -19.79
C ALA A 199 -3.17 1.31 -19.73
N VAL A 200 -4.04 1.52 -20.73
CA VAL A 200 -5.07 2.58 -20.73
C VAL A 200 -6.45 1.96 -20.65
N VAL A 201 -7.05 2.08 -19.47
CA VAL A 201 -8.39 1.54 -19.19
C VAL A 201 -9.45 2.52 -19.69
N THR A 202 -10.19 2.12 -20.73
CA THR A 202 -11.25 2.90 -21.36
C THR A 202 -12.66 2.38 -21.06
N LYS A 203 -12.76 1.18 -20.48
CA LYS A 203 -14.01 0.51 -20.07
C LYS A 203 -13.83 -0.07 -18.67
N ASP A 204 -14.91 -0.36 -18.00
CA ASP A 204 -14.87 -1.01 -16.70
C ASP A 204 -14.19 -2.38 -16.78
N VAL A 205 -13.48 -2.74 -15.71
CA VAL A 205 -12.71 -3.99 -15.58
C VAL A 205 -13.44 -4.89 -14.59
N ALA A 206 -13.81 -6.10 -15.02
CA ALA A 206 -14.50 -7.05 -14.15
C ALA A 206 -13.64 -7.47 -12.95
N ALA A 207 -14.27 -7.83 -11.83
CA ALA A 207 -13.59 -8.35 -10.66
C ALA A 207 -12.76 -9.60 -11.01
N GLY A 208 -11.56 -9.72 -10.42
CA GLY A 208 -10.64 -10.84 -10.63
C GLY A 208 -9.99 -10.92 -12.01
N SER A 209 -10.38 -10.07 -12.98
CA SER A 209 -9.80 -10.12 -14.32
C SER A 209 -8.47 -9.35 -14.43
N THR A 210 -7.68 -9.75 -15.42
CA THR A 210 -6.45 -9.02 -15.79
C THR A 210 -6.62 -8.35 -17.15
N VAL A 211 -6.30 -7.05 -17.22
CA VAL A 211 -6.34 -6.28 -18.47
C VAL A 211 -4.99 -5.62 -18.75
N VAL A 212 -4.60 -5.59 -20.04
CA VAL A 212 -3.34 -4.98 -20.49
C VAL A 212 -3.52 -4.24 -21.82
N GLY A 213 -2.60 -3.34 -22.13
CA GLY A 213 -2.49 -2.68 -23.44
C GLY A 213 -3.21 -1.34 -23.55
N VAL A 214 -3.15 -0.74 -24.76
CA VAL A 214 -3.74 0.55 -25.12
C VAL A 214 -4.58 0.38 -26.40
N PRO A 215 -5.92 0.37 -26.28
CA PRO A 215 -6.71 0.35 -25.07
C PRO A 215 -6.60 -1.01 -24.33
N ALA A 216 -6.81 -1.00 -23.01
CA ALA A 216 -6.72 -2.21 -22.19
C ALA A 216 -7.75 -3.28 -22.60
N ARG A 217 -7.30 -4.53 -22.68
CA ARG A 217 -8.12 -5.71 -23.02
C ARG A 217 -7.83 -6.86 -22.04
N PRO A 218 -8.82 -7.69 -21.74
CA PRO A 218 -8.62 -8.89 -20.90
C PRO A 218 -7.63 -9.86 -21.53
N ILE A 219 -6.74 -10.45 -20.70
CA ILE A 219 -5.80 -11.50 -21.09
C ILE A 219 -5.96 -12.79 -20.29
N GLY A 220 -6.76 -12.80 -19.22
CA GLY A 220 -7.02 -13.94 -18.36
C GLY A 220 -7.74 -13.55 -17.08
N THR A 221 -8.09 -14.56 -16.29
CA THR A 221 -8.58 -14.39 -14.92
C THR A 221 -7.42 -14.64 -13.94
N ASN A 222 -7.46 -14.02 -12.76
CA ASN A 222 -6.41 -14.17 -11.75
C ASN A 222 -6.44 -15.53 -11.01
N ASP A 223 -7.08 -16.56 -11.59
CA ASP A 223 -7.21 -17.89 -11.00
C ASP A 223 -5.92 -18.74 -11.10
N GLU A 224 -4.95 -18.37 -11.95
CA GLU A 224 -3.63 -19.00 -11.95
C GLU A 224 -2.64 -18.19 -11.10
N PRO A 225 -1.95 -18.84 -10.14
CA PRO A 225 -0.85 -18.19 -9.42
C PRO A 225 0.23 -17.81 -10.43
N SER A 226 0.53 -16.52 -10.53
CA SER A 226 1.66 -16.03 -11.34
C SER A 226 2.93 -16.75 -10.86
N ARG A 227 3.48 -17.66 -11.68
CA ARG A 227 4.84 -18.17 -11.49
C ARG A 227 5.77 -16.97 -11.67
N GLY A 228 6.18 -16.39 -10.57
CA GLY A 228 7.29 -15.44 -10.56
C GLY A 228 8.60 -16.16 -10.91
N PRO A 229 9.57 -15.45 -11.49
CA PRO A 229 10.88 -15.99 -11.73
C PRO A 229 11.61 -16.37 -10.45
#